data_bd5590a0ec511e80f0b8bb7a4791fc6a
#
_entry.id   bd5590a0ec511e80f0b8bb7a4791fc6a
#
_cell.length_a   1.000
_cell.length_b   1.000
_cell.length_c   1.000
_cell.angle_alpha   90.00
_cell.angle_beta   90.00
_cell.angle_gamma   90.00
#
_symmetry.space_group_name_H-M   'P 1'
#
loop_
_entity.id
_entity.type
_entity.pdbx_description
1 polymer ?
#
loop_
_entity_poly.entity_id
_entity_poly.type
_entity_poly.pdbx_seq_one_letter_code
_entity_poly.pdbx_strand_id
1 'polypeptide(L)'
;YKKRLEKMMDWPILQPINPRGLRPWILKRLGCKVGKGCFIGEYVRVDLGHADMIILEDNVSIASGSRLLCHPRDFSDYCVGDDYMQLGYTIKPIVLKKGCLIGMESFVMPGVTVGEGAIVGAGSMVTKDIPAWTVAVGRPAKVVRLIPERERK
;
A
#
# COMPACT_ATOMS: atom_id res chain seq x y z
N TYR A 1 -5.47 -20.65 5.89
CA TYR A 1 -6.28 -20.16 4.78
C TYR A 1 -5.67 -18.89 4.15
N LYS A 2 -5.47 -17.77 4.91
CA LYS A 2 -4.93 -16.50 4.38
C LYS A 2 -3.58 -16.67 3.65
N LYS A 3 -2.60 -17.36 4.26
CA LYS A 3 -1.29 -17.63 3.63
C LYS A 3 -1.37 -18.43 2.32
N ARG A 4 -2.38 -19.30 2.16
CA ARG A 4 -2.60 -20.01 0.90
C ARG A 4 -3.15 -19.10 -0.19
N LEU A 5 -4.10 -18.24 0.15
CA LEU A 5 -4.65 -17.24 -0.78
C LEU A 5 -3.58 -16.26 -1.26
N GLU A 6 -2.73 -15.76 -0.35
CA GLU A 6 -1.63 -14.88 -0.71
C GLU A 6 -0.67 -15.54 -1.71
N LYS A 7 -0.31 -16.81 -1.48
CA LYS A 7 0.53 -17.55 -2.41
C LYS A 7 -0.10 -17.73 -3.80
N MET A 8 -1.42 -17.78 -3.91
CA MET A 8 -2.10 -17.84 -5.20
C MET A 8 -1.88 -16.57 -6.03
N MET A 9 -1.67 -15.42 -5.40
CA MET A 9 -1.36 -14.18 -6.13
C MET A 9 -0.08 -14.29 -6.95
N ASP A 10 0.86 -15.14 -6.54
CA ASP A 10 2.18 -15.29 -7.16
C ASP A 10 2.32 -16.58 -7.99
N TRP A 11 1.27 -17.33 -8.16
CA TRP A 11 1.32 -18.56 -8.94
C TRP A 11 1.64 -18.26 -10.40
N PRO A 12 2.69 -18.87 -10.99
CA PRO A 12 3.13 -18.55 -12.35
C PRO A 12 2.03 -18.64 -13.41
N ILE A 13 1.14 -19.63 -13.26
CA ILE A 13 0.00 -19.86 -14.17
C ILE A 13 -1.04 -18.74 -14.08
N LEU A 14 -1.15 -18.06 -12.92
CA LEU A 14 -2.14 -17.00 -12.67
C LEU A 14 -1.55 -15.61 -12.90
N GLN A 15 -0.24 -15.50 -13.05
CA GLN A 15 0.46 -14.22 -13.23
C GLN A 15 -0.07 -13.38 -14.40
N PRO A 16 -0.30 -13.93 -15.59
CA PRO A 16 -0.78 -13.14 -16.72
C PRO A 16 -2.30 -12.86 -16.66
N ILE A 17 -3.06 -13.55 -15.80
CA ILE A 17 -4.48 -13.73 -16.04
C ILE A 17 -5.37 -12.60 -15.52
N ASN A 18 -5.01 -11.82 -14.52
CA ASN A 18 -5.89 -10.68 -14.21
C ASN A 18 -5.50 -9.82 -13.00
N PRO A 19 -4.66 -8.80 -13.16
CA PRO A 19 -4.33 -7.87 -12.08
C PRO A 19 -5.53 -7.03 -11.61
N ARG A 20 -6.61 -6.95 -12.41
CA ARG A 20 -7.82 -6.17 -12.08
C ARG A 20 -8.99 -6.99 -11.55
N GLY A 21 -8.94 -8.31 -11.69
CA GLY A 21 -10.01 -9.20 -11.22
C GLY A 21 -9.58 -10.10 -10.08
N LEU A 22 -8.69 -11.04 -10.36
CA LEU A 22 -8.31 -12.08 -9.40
C LEU A 22 -7.57 -11.51 -8.16
N ARG A 23 -6.55 -10.67 -8.36
CA ARG A 23 -5.75 -10.14 -7.25
C ARG A 23 -6.55 -9.20 -6.34
N PRO A 24 -7.35 -8.23 -6.84
CA PRO A 24 -8.28 -7.47 -6.00
C PRO A 24 -9.27 -8.36 -5.23
N TRP A 25 -9.78 -9.41 -5.87
CA TRP A 25 -10.66 -10.37 -5.21
C TRP A 25 -9.95 -11.12 -4.08
N ILE A 26 -8.70 -11.57 -4.31
CA ILE A 26 -7.88 -12.20 -3.26
C ILE A 26 -7.67 -11.23 -2.09
N LEU A 27 -7.32 -9.97 -2.35
CA LEU A 27 -7.14 -8.96 -1.28
C LEU A 27 -8.42 -8.78 -0.46
N LYS A 28 -9.60 -8.75 -1.10
CA LYS A 28 -10.89 -8.73 -0.39
C LYS A 28 -11.07 -9.96 0.50
N ARG A 29 -10.71 -11.14 0.02
CA ARG A 29 -10.79 -12.39 0.80
C ARG A 29 -9.78 -12.44 1.94
N LEU A 30 -8.66 -11.75 1.82
CA LEU A 30 -7.69 -11.59 2.89
C LEU A 30 -8.19 -10.64 4.00
N GLY A 31 -9.16 -9.79 3.69
CA GLY A 31 -9.80 -8.86 4.62
C GLY A 31 -9.66 -7.39 4.24
N CYS A 32 -8.91 -7.04 3.18
CA CYS A 32 -8.77 -5.66 2.73
C CYS A 32 -10.10 -5.09 2.22
N LYS A 33 -10.32 -3.80 2.44
CA LYS A 33 -11.41 -3.06 1.78
C LYS A 33 -10.90 -2.59 0.43
N VAL A 34 -11.45 -3.12 -0.67
CA VAL A 34 -10.96 -2.83 -2.03
C VAL A 34 -12.11 -2.35 -2.89
N GLY A 35 -11.96 -1.16 -3.46
CA GLY A 35 -12.91 -0.53 -4.37
C GLY A 35 -12.98 -1.20 -5.75
N LYS A 36 -13.68 -0.58 -6.67
CA LYS A 36 -13.84 -1.03 -8.06
C LYS A 36 -12.64 -0.61 -8.91
N GLY A 37 -12.32 -1.38 -9.96
CA GLY A 37 -11.32 -1.01 -10.96
C GLY A 37 -9.86 -0.96 -10.46
N CYS A 38 -9.57 -1.44 -9.26
CA CYS A 38 -8.21 -1.47 -8.72
C CYS A 38 -7.30 -2.38 -9.54
N PHE A 39 -6.05 -1.96 -9.72
CA PHE A 39 -4.98 -2.74 -10.33
C PHE A 39 -4.00 -3.18 -9.24
N ILE A 40 -3.76 -4.48 -9.12
CA ILE A 40 -2.81 -5.06 -8.17
C ILE A 40 -1.75 -5.83 -8.95
N GLY A 41 -0.53 -5.35 -8.90
CA GLY A 41 0.63 -5.95 -9.56
C GLY A 41 1.04 -7.27 -8.92
N GLU A 42 2.09 -7.86 -9.49
CA GLU A 42 2.68 -9.10 -8.99
C GLU A 42 3.43 -8.86 -7.69
N TYR A 43 3.50 -9.90 -6.84
CA TYR A 43 4.26 -9.86 -5.58
C TYR A 43 3.90 -8.69 -4.64
N VAL A 44 2.72 -8.10 -4.79
CA VAL A 44 2.20 -7.15 -3.82
C VAL A 44 1.94 -7.88 -2.51
N ARG A 45 2.47 -7.35 -1.41
CA ARG A 45 2.29 -7.92 -0.07
C ARG A 45 1.49 -6.97 0.81
N VAL A 46 0.54 -7.54 1.51
CA VAL A 46 -0.25 -6.84 2.52
C VAL A 46 0.00 -7.46 3.89
N ASP A 47 -0.27 -6.69 4.93
CA ASP A 47 -0.24 -7.17 6.29
C ASP A 47 -1.37 -8.17 6.55
N LEU A 48 -1.06 -9.47 6.53
CA LEU A 48 -2.07 -10.53 6.66
C LEU A 48 -2.77 -10.55 8.03
N GLY A 49 -2.08 -10.10 9.06
CA GLY A 49 -2.64 -9.98 10.42
C GLY A 49 -3.67 -8.88 10.54
N HIS A 50 -3.49 -7.81 9.79
CA HIS A 50 -4.25 -6.56 9.86
C HIS A 50 -4.73 -6.09 8.48
N ALA A 51 -5.11 -7.03 7.62
CA ALA A 51 -5.58 -6.75 6.27
C ALA A 51 -6.85 -5.87 6.24
N ASP A 52 -7.67 -5.94 7.29
CA ASP A 52 -8.86 -5.10 7.49
C ASP A 52 -8.54 -3.61 7.69
N MET A 53 -7.29 -3.30 8.04
CA MET A 53 -6.77 -1.93 8.16
C MET A 53 -6.31 -1.34 6.81
N ILE A 54 -6.34 -2.11 5.72
CA ILE A 54 -5.95 -1.65 4.38
C ILE A 54 -7.19 -1.31 3.57
N ILE A 55 -7.29 -0.04 3.19
CA ILE A 55 -8.43 0.52 2.47
C ILE A 55 -7.94 1.06 1.13
N LEU A 56 -8.43 0.47 0.05
CA LEU A 56 -8.20 0.90 -1.33
C LEU A 56 -9.52 1.44 -1.88
N GLU A 57 -9.58 2.71 -2.22
CA GLU A 57 -10.72 3.29 -2.90
C GLU A 57 -10.74 2.86 -4.39
N ASP A 58 -11.70 3.38 -5.17
CA ASP A 58 -11.86 3.00 -6.57
C ASP A 58 -10.65 3.40 -7.43
N ASN A 59 -10.32 2.57 -8.42
CA ASN A 59 -9.25 2.81 -9.40
C ASN A 59 -7.85 2.99 -8.82
N VAL A 60 -7.59 2.52 -7.61
CA VAL A 60 -6.25 2.50 -7.04
C VAL A 60 -5.38 1.53 -7.82
N SER A 61 -4.13 1.93 -8.09
CA SER A 61 -3.13 1.09 -8.74
C SER A 61 -1.95 0.86 -7.80
N ILE A 62 -1.64 -0.40 -7.53
CA ILE A 62 -0.46 -0.82 -6.78
C ILE A 62 0.42 -1.64 -7.70
N ALA A 63 1.59 -1.11 -8.04
CA ALA A 63 2.53 -1.78 -8.92
C ALA A 63 3.28 -2.93 -8.20
N SER A 64 3.91 -3.78 -9.00
CA SER A 64 4.53 -5.04 -8.54
C SER A 64 5.57 -4.83 -7.44
N GLY A 65 5.66 -5.79 -6.54
CA GLY A 65 6.63 -5.83 -5.44
C GLY A 65 6.34 -4.89 -4.27
N SER A 66 5.31 -4.08 -4.35
CA SER A 66 4.99 -3.11 -3.29
C SER A 66 4.45 -3.77 -2.03
N ARG A 67 4.70 -3.14 -0.88
CA ARG A 67 4.34 -3.66 0.44
C ARG A 67 3.58 -2.63 1.27
N LEU A 68 2.52 -3.09 1.93
CA LEU A 68 1.67 -2.30 2.81
C LEU A 68 1.70 -2.91 4.21
N LEU A 69 2.28 -2.16 5.17
CA LEU A 69 2.48 -2.62 6.55
C LEU A 69 1.63 -1.79 7.52
N CYS A 70 0.84 -2.43 8.37
CA CYS A 70 -0.08 -1.78 9.31
C CYS A 70 0.33 -1.89 10.78
N HIS A 71 1.34 -2.71 11.14
CA HIS A 71 1.71 -3.00 12.52
C HIS A 71 3.20 -2.78 12.82
N PRO A 72 3.67 -1.53 12.98
CA PRO A 72 5.01 -1.29 13.48
C PRO A 72 5.09 -1.65 14.97
N ARG A 73 6.28 -2.01 15.45
CA ARG A 73 6.54 -2.01 16.88
C ARG A 73 6.47 -0.58 17.42
N ASP A 74 5.98 -0.45 18.63
CA ASP A 74 5.93 0.83 19.33
C ASP A 74 7.27 1.06 20.04
N PHE A 75 8.04 2.02 19.56
CA PHE A 75 9.33 2.42 20.13
C PHE A 75 9.24 3.70 20.98
N SER A 76 8.04 4.21 21.28
CA SER A 76 7.88 5.49 21.97
C SER A 76 8.60 5.55 23.30
N ASP A 77 8.60 4.45 24.05
CA ASP A 77 9.21 4.34 25.38
C ASP A 77 10.50 3.48 25.39
N TYR A 78 11.07 3.21 24.22
CA TYR A 78 12.23 2.34 24.10
C TYR A 78 13.53 3.04 24.53
N CYS A 79 14.24 2.46 25.50
CA CYS A 79 15.44 3.00 26.07
C CYS A 79 16.66 2.07 25.93
N VAL A 80 17.85 2.62 26.16
CA VAL A 80 19.10 1.82 26.16
C VAL A 80 19.02 0.73 27.23
N GLY A 81 19.23 -0.51 26.81
CA GLY A 81 19.17 -1.68 27.70
C GLY A 81 17.85 -2.43 27.69
N ASP A 82 16.82 -1.89 27.02
CA ASP A 82 15.53 -2.57 26.89
C ASP A 82 15.59 -3.72 25.87
N ASP A 83 14.78 -4.75 26.11
CA ASP A 83 14.56 -5.83 25.16
C ASP A 83 13.44 -5.44 24.19
N TYR A 84 13.78 -5.18 22.93
CA TYR A 84 12.80 -4.82 21.90
C TYR A 84 11.72 -5.89 21.68
N MET A 85 11.96 -7.14 22.06
CA MET A 85 10.98 -8.23 21.94
C MET A 85 9.77 -8.04 22.87
N GLN A 86 9.94 -7.26 23.94
CA GLN A 86 8.87 -6.94 24.90
C GLN A 86 7.99 -5.77 24.45
N LEU A 87 8.39 -5.05 23.38
CA LEU A 87 7.62 -3.93 22.87
C LEU A 87 6.33 -4.40 22.21
N GLY A 88 5.25 -3.66 22.46
CA GLY A 88 3.96 -3.82 21.80
C GLY A 88 3.99 -3.42 20.33
N TYR A 89 2.83 -3.54 19.68
CA TYR A 89 2.61 -3.08 18.32
C TYR A 89 1.55 -1.98 18.30
N THR A 90 1.77 -0.97 17.49
CA THR A 90 0.75 0.02 17.17
C THR A 90 0.12 -0.35 15.83
N ILE A 91 -1.20 -0.51 15.79
CA ILE A 91 -1.92 -0.82 14.55
C ILE A 91 -2.48 0.48 13.98
N LYS A 92 -2.12 0.80 12.73
CA LYS A 92 -2.57 2.02 12.05
C LYS A 92 -3.04 1.69 10.63
N PRO A 93 -4.21 2.24 10.20
CA PRO A 93 -4.75 1.96 8.89
C PRO A 93 -3.89 2.60 7.78
N ILE A 94 -3.93 1.98 6.60
CA ILE A 94 -3.44 2.57 5.36
C ILE A 94 -4.65 2.86 4.49
N VAL A 95 -4.73 4.09 3.97
CA VAL A 95 -5.80 4.53 3.09
C VAL A 95 -5.22 4.99 1.76
N LEU A 96 -5.53 4.27 0.70
CA LEU A 96 -5.19 4.66 -0.67
C LEU A 96 -6.44 5.23 -1.33
N LYS A 97 -6.43 6.54 -1.58
CA LYS A 97 -7.56 7.29 -2.12
C LYS A 97 -7.74 7.02 -3.63
N LYS A 98 -8.92 7.33 -4.12
CA LYS A 98 -9.35 7.11 -5.51
C LYS A 98 -8.28 7.49 -6.53
N GLY A 99 -7.98 6.56 -7.43
CA GLY A 99 -7.10 6.81 -8.58
C GLY A 99 -5.62 7.03 -8.24
N CYS A 100 -5.18 6.88 -7.00
CA CYS A 100 -3.75 7.00 -6.69
C CYS A 100 -2.94 5.83 -7.24
N LEU A 101 -1.66 6.06 -7.47
CA LEU A 101 -0.69 5.08 -7.96
C LEU A 101 0.44 4.88 -6.96
N ILE A 102 0.69 3.63 -6.59
CA ILE A 102 1.88 3.21 -5.85
C ILE A 102 2.84 2.55 -6.84
N GLY A 103 3.99 3.17 -7.06
CA GLY A 103 5.04 2.67 -7.96
C GLY A 103 5.66 1.36 -7.47
N MET A 104 6.33 0.65 -8.39
CA MET A 104 6.94 -0.66 -8.12
C MET A 104 7.89 -0.62 -6.92
N GLU A 105 7.96 -1.73 -6.18
CA GLU A 105 8.89 -1.92 -5.04
C GLU A 105 8.78 -0.82 -3.97
N SER A 106 7.62 -0.21 -3.83
CA SER A 106 7.40 0.83 -2.81
C SER A 106 6.89 0.22 -1.51
N PHE A 107 7.23 0.88 -0.39
CA PHE A 107 6.69 0.59 0.93
C PHE A 107 5.72 1.67 1.36
N VAL A 108 4.53 1.29 1.78
CA VAL A 108 3.58 2.19 2.45
C VAL A 108 3.55 1.83 3.92
N MET A 109 3.94 2.80 4.75
CA MET A 109 4.09 2.62 6.18
C MET A 109 2.77 2.79 6.93
N PRO A 110 2.67 2.29 8.17
CA PRO A 110 1.45 2.35 8.95
C PRO A 110 0.92 3.78 9.15
N GLY A 111 -0.38 3.95 9.04
CA GLY A 111 -1.07 5.22 9.29
C GLY A 111 -1.05 6.19 8.12
N VAL A 112 -0.49 5.80 6.97
CA VAL A 112 -0.37 6.68 5.80
C VAL A 112 -1.67 6.73 5.01
N THR A 113 -2.06 7.95 4.63
CA THR A 113 -3.06 8.22 3.60
C THR A 113 -2.38 8.74 2.33
N VAL A 114 -2.59 8.06 1.21
CA VAL A 114 -2.18 8.57 -0.12
C VAL A 114 -3.39 9.21 -0.77
N GLY A 115 -3.30 10.50 -1.07
CA GLY A 115 -4.39 11.33 -1.57
C GLY A 115 -4.88 10.92 -2.96
N GLU A 116 -6.08 11.42 -3.32
CA GLU A 116 -6.71 11.16 -4.61
C GLU A 116 -5.79 11.57 -5.78
N GLY A 117 -5.65 10.70 -6.77
CA GLY A 117 -4.83 10.96 -7.95
C GLY A 117 -3.34 11.14 -7.68
N ALA A 118 -2.86 10.97 -6.46
CA ALA A 118 -1.44 11.08 -6.16
C ALA A 118 -0.63 9.93 -6.77
N ILE A 119 0.62 10.21 -7.11
CA ILE A 119 1.56 9.26 -7.69
C ILE A 119 2.76 9.10 -6.76
N VAL A 120 2.97 7.90 -6.29
CA VAL A 120 4.19 7.51 -5.57
C VAL A 120 5.15 6.86 -6.58
N GLY A 121 6.35 7.43 -6.74
CA GLY A 121 7.36 6.88 -7.64
C GLY A 121 7.91 5.53 -7.15
N ALA A 122 8.43 4.74 -8.08
CA ALA A 122 8.97 3.42 -7.79
C ALA A 122 10.08 3.46 -6.72
N GLY A 123 10.17 2.40 -5.91
CA GLY A 123 11.19 2.25 -4.88
C GLY A 123 11.05 3.21 -3.69
N SER A 124 9.93 3.90 -3.56
CA SER A 124 9.72 4.88 -2.48
C SER A 124 9.34 4.23 -1.16
N MET A 125 9.65 4.94 -0.06
CA MET A 125 9.16 4.59 1.28
C MET A 125 8.25 5.71 1.79
N VAL A 126 6.95 5.47 1.79
CA VAL A 126 5.93 6.44 2.18
C VAL A 126 5.73 6.37 3.69
N THR A 127 6.27 7.35 4.41
CA THR A 127 6.25 7.41 5.88
C THR A 127 5.28 8.47 6.42
N LYS A 128 4.75 9.33 5.55
CA LYS A 128 3.79 10.41 5.86
C LYS A 128 2.73 10.48 4.77
N ASP A 129 1.62 11.11 5.08
CA ASP A 129 0.54 11.32 4.12
C ASP A 129 1.04 12.04 2.86
N ILE A 130 0.53 11.62 1.72
CA ILE A 130 0.79 12.24 0.43
C ILE A 130 -0.46 13.01 0.00
N PRO A 131 -0.34 14.32 -0.24
CA PRO A 131 -1.47 15.13 -0.69
C PRO A 131 -2.04 14.66 -2.03
N ALA A 132 -3.33 14.91 -2.25
CA ALA A 132 -3.98 14.65 -3.52
C ALA A 132 -3.27 15.37 -4.68
N TRP A 133 -3.28 14.76 -5.86
CA TRP A 133 -2.76 15.35 -7.11
C TRP A 133 -1.31 15.82 -7.02
N THR A 134 -0.48 15.03 -6.31
CA THR A 134 0.97 15.27 -6.22
C THR A 134 1.75 14.06 -6.68
N VAL A 135 3.01 14.28 -7.02
CA VAL A 135 4.01 13.24 -7.24
C VAL A 135 4.98 13.25 -6.08
N ALA A 136 5.14 12.11 -5.41
CA ALA A 136 6.08 11.94 -4.31
C ALA A 136 7.06 10.80 -4.62
N VAL A 137 8.33 10.98 -4.29
CA VAL A 137 9.40 10.00 -4.55
C VAL A 137 10.42 9.98 -3.41
N GLY A 138 11.12 8.88 -3.29
CA GLY A 138 12.30 8.74 -2.43
C GLY A 138 12.08 7.97 -1.13
N ARG A 139 13.14 7.89 -0.32
CA ARG A 139 13.19 7.22 0.98
C ARG A 139 13.80 8.16 2.02
N PRO A 140 12.98 8.82 2.84
CA PRO A 140 11.53 8.85 2.85
C PRO A 140 10.96 9.58 1.62
N ALA A 141 9.74 9.21 1.20
CA ALA A 141 9.06 9.84 0.07
C ALA A 141 8.72 11.30 0.39
N LYS A 142 9.03 12.19 -0.56
CA LYS A 142 8.73 13.63 -0.47
C LYS A 142 8.02 14.05 -1.74
N VAL A 143 7.08 15.00 -1.62
CA VAL A 143 6.43 15.63 -2.76
C VAL A 143 7.46 16.39 -3.57
N VAL A 144 7.56 16.10 -4.86
CA VAL A 144 8.50 16.73 -5.79
C VAL A 144 7.78 17.58 -6.83
N ARG A 145 6.48 17.36 -7.02
CA ARG A 145 5.69 18.05 -8.04
C ARG A 145 4.21 18.02 -7.74
N LEU A 146 3.49 19.07 -8.08
CA LEU A 146 2.03 19.08 -8.22
C LEU A 146 1.64 18.53 -9.60
N ILE A 147 0.53 17.84 -9.69
CA ILE A 147 -0.09 17.41 -10.95
C ILE A 147 -0.98 18.56 -11.42
N PRO A 148 -0.68 19.22 -12.55
CA PRO A 148 -1.45 20.37 -13.00
C PRO A 148 -2.82 19.95 -13.54
N GLU A 149 -3.79 20.85 -13.43
CA GLU A 149 -5.04 20.73 -14.16
C GLU A 149 -4.77 20.89 -15.66
N ARG A 150 -5.54 20.16 -16.47
CA ARG A 150 -5.47 20.34 -17.92
C ARG A 150 -6.29 21.58 -18.30
N GLU A 151 -5.69 22.54 -18.95
CA GLU A 151 -6.44 23.63 -19.59
C GLU A 151 -7.42 23.02 -20.59
N ARG A 152 -8.71 23.27 -20.39
CA ARG A 152 -9.75 22.89 -21.36
C ARG A 152 -9.61 23.87 -22.54
N LYS A 153 -9.12 23.37 -23.68
CA LYS A 153 -9.22 24.09 -24.96
C LYS A 153 -10.66 24.10 -25.43
#